data_8c73e30d46888c152f11dd1e3d60d652
#
_entry.id   8c73e30d46888c152f11dd1e3d60d652
#
_cell.length_a   1.000
_cell.length_b   1.000
_cell.length_c   1.000
_cell.angle_alpha   90.00
_cell.angle_beta   90.00
_cell.angle_gamma   90.00
#
_symmetry.space_group_name_H-M   'P 1'
#
loop_
_entity.id
_entity.type
_entity.pdbx_description
1 polymer ?
#
loop_
_entity_poly.entity_id
_entity_poly.type
_entity_poly.pdbx_seq_one_letter_code
_entity_poly.pdbx_strand_id
1 'polypeptide(L)'
;MFGRPQGVLGRLGGIIMARMNENCGAWVSDLLEIGPRDSVLEVGFGPGAVIKRISKLAPAGNVVGIDPSREMVEQARARNAIAIQSGRVDLRRGSVERLPFEDNTFDKALAINSMQVWPDAVAGLREMRRVIKSGGKIALGFTRYSGQANKGLSETLTAAGFTRAHVTETDRGFCALAIKL
;
A
#
# COMPACT_ATOMS: atom_id res chain seq x y z
N MET A 1 -3.99 -18.55 11.76
CA MET A 1 -3.44 -19.59 10.87
C MET A 1 -4.36 -19.67 9.66
N PHE A 2 -4.10 -18.91 8.59
CA PHE A 2 -4.90 -18.98 7.36
C PHE A 2 -4.45 -20.20 6.56
N GLY A 3 -5.32 -21.22 6.48
CA GLY A 3 -5.07 -22.42 5.72
C GLY A 3 -4.88 -22.11 4.24
N ARG A 4 -3.85 -22.68 3.62
CA ARG A 4 -3.65 -22.63 2.16
C ARG A 4 -4.90 -23.23 1.48
N PRO A 5 -5.61 -22.48 0.63
CA PRO A 5 -6.74 -23.03 -0.09
C PRO A 5 -6.25 -24.12 -1.04
N GLN A 6 -6.68 -25.35 -0.80
CA GLN A 6 -6.34 -26.51 -1.65
C GLN A 6 -7.52 -26.85 -2.57
N GLY A 7 -7.23 -27.23 -3.82
CA GLY A 7 -8.22 -27.67 -4.82
C GLY A 7 -8.81 -26.54 -5.66
N VAL A 8 -9.80 -26.89 -6.52
CA VAL A 8 -10.46 -25.97 -7.47
C VAL A 8 -11.19 -24.82 -6.76
N LEU A 9 -11.87 -25.10 -5.65
CA LEU A 9 -12.55 -24.08 -4.82
C LEU A 9 -11.57 -23.10 -4.20
N GLY A 10 -10.38 -23.55 -3.80
CA GLY A 10 -9.33 -22.71 -3.29
C GLY A 10 -8.73 -21.76 -4.35
N ARG A 11 -8.59 -22.25 -5.59
CA ARG A 11 -8.16 -21.42 -6.72
C ARG A 11 -9.19 -20.36 -7.08
N LEU A 12 -10.47 -20.70 -7.07
CA LEU A 12 -11.56 -19.76 -7.34
C LEU A 12 -11.63 -18.67 -6.25
N GLY A 13 -11.54 -19.05 -4.99
CA GLY A 13 -11.46 -18.12 -3.86
C GLY A 13 -10.26 -17.18 -3.96
N GLY A 14 -9.08 -17.70 -4.33
CA GLY A 14 -7.88 -16.89 -4.56
C GLY A 14 -8.03 -15.86 -5.69
N ILE A 15 -8.69 -16.23 -6.80
CA ILE A 15 -8.96 -15.31 -7.92
C ILE A 15 -9.92 -14.19 -7.49
N ILE A 16 -10.97 -14.53 -6.74
CA ILE A 16 -11.95 -13.56 -6.23
C ILE A 16 -11.26 -12.59 -5.28
N MET A 17 -10.47 -13.08 -4.33
CA MET A 17 -9.71 -12.25 -3.39
C MET A 17 -8.70 -11.34 -4.12
N ALA A 18 -8.00 -11.85 -5.13
CA ALA A 18 -7.08 -11.05 -5.93
C ALA A 18 -7.80 -9.89 -6.64
N ARG A 19 -8.95 -10.16 -7.25
CA ARG A 19 -9.78 -9.11 -7.89
C ARG A 19 -10.31 -8.09 -6.89
N MET A 20 -10.72 -8.53 -5.70
CA MET A 20 -11.18 -7.62 -4.64
C MET A 20 -10.05 -6.70 -4.17
N ASN A 21 -8.84 -7.22 -4.02
CA ASN A 21 -7.67 -6.44 -3.66
C ASN A 21 -7.29 -5.44 -4.78
N GLU A 22 -7.38 -5.83 -6.04
CA GLU A 22 -7.15 -4.95 -7.19
C GLU A 22 -8.17 -3.81 -7.25
N ASN A 23 -9.46 -4.09 -7.01
CA ASN A 23 -10.51 -3.08 -6.97
C ASN A 23 -10.34 -2.12 -5.78
N CYS A 24 -9.99 -2.63 -4.60
CA CYS A 24 -9.65 -1.81 -3.45
C CYS A 24 -8.45 -0.92 -3.75
N GLY A 25 -7.39 -1.50 -4.34
CA GLY A 25 -6.20 -0.78 -4.76
C GLY A 25 -6.47 0.32 -5.78
N ALA A 26 -7.37 0.07 -6.73
CA ALA A 26 -7.79 1.08 -7.70
C ALA A 26 -8.47 2.27 -7.00
N TRP A 27 -9.46 2.00 -6.17
CA TRP A 27 -10.19 3.01 -5.43
C TRP A 27 -9.29 3.82 -4.49
N VAL A 28 -8.40 3.16 -3.73
CA VAL A 28 -7.42 3.83 -2.85
C VAL A 28 -6.46 4.71 -3.64
N SER A 29 -5.99 4.25 -4.80
CA SER A 29 -5.13 5.05 -5.70
C SER A 29 -5.84 6.31 -6.19
N ASP A 30 -7.14 6.22 -6.49
CA ASP A 30 -7.96 7.36 -6.92
C ASP A 30 -8.17 8.36 -5.78
N LEU A 31 -8.45 7.89 -4.55
CA LEU A 31 -8.56 8.73 -3.36
C LEU A 31 -7.24 9.46 -3.01
N LEU A 32 -6.12 8.83 -3.31
CA LEU A 32 -4.80 9.40 -3.06
C LEU A 32 -4.44 10.52 -4.06
N GLU A 33 -5.19 10.64 -5.16
CA GLU A 33 -4.98 11.65 -6.21
C GLU A 33 -3.53 11.66 -6.73
N ILE A 34 -3.05 10.48 -7.15
CA ILE A 34 -1.67 10.33 -7.62
C ILE A 34 -1.47 11.12 -8.90
N GLY A 35 -0.55 12.07 -8.85
CA GLY A 35 -0.15 12.89 -9.98
C GLY A 35 0.89 12.24 -10.89
N PRO A 36 1.02 12.71 -12.15
CA PRO A 36 1.89 12.08 -13.15
C PRO A 36 3.38 12.12 -12.82
N ARG A 37 3.81 12.97 -11.89
CA ARG A 37 5.21 13.15 -11.46
C ARG A 37 5.46 12.73 -10.01
N ASP A 38 4.46 12.18 -9.34
CA ASP A 38 4.59 11.81 -7.93
C ASP A 38 5.61 10.68 -7.72
N SER A 39 6.35 10.78 -6.65
CA SER A 39 7.12 9.68 -6.06
C SER A 39 6.22 8.97 -5.07
N VAL A 40 5.92 7.69 -5.31
CA VAL A 40 4.92 6.93 -4.55
C VAL A 40 5.53 5.71 -3.89
N LEU A 41 5.27 5.51 -2.60
CA LEU A 41 5.64 4.32 -1.84
C LEU A 41 4.42 3.42 -1.60
N GLU A 42 4.53 2.12 -1.91
CA GLU A 42 3.59 1.10 -1.46
C GLU A 42 4.25 0.17 -0.45
N VAL A 43 3.62 0.00 0.72
CA VAL A 43 4.08 -0.91 1.78
C VAL A 43 3.17 -2.14 1.84
N GLY A 44 3.78 -3.34 1.70
CA GLY A 44 3.06 -4.59 1.59
C GLY A 44 2.41 -4.76 0.21
N PHE A 45 3.18 -4.57 -0.85
CA PHE A 45 2.69 -4.56 -2.23
C PHE A 45 2.19 -5.93 -2.74
N GLY A 46 2.42 -7.03 -2.01
CA GLY A 46 2.01 -8.36 -2.41
C GLY A 46 2.50 -8.73 -3.82
N PRO A 47 1.64 -9.31 -4.70
CA PRO A 47 2.03 -9.70 -6.05
C PRO A 47 2.16 -8.51 -7.03
N GLY A 48 2.11 -7.26 -6.56
CA GLY A 48 2.46 -6.05 -7.32
C GLY A 48 1.41 -5.56 -8.32
N ALA A 49 0.13 -5.88 -8.13
CA ALA A 49 -0.94 -5.42 -9.01
C ALA A 49 -1.17 -3.90 -8.88
N VAL A 50 -1.14 -3.38 -7.66
CA VAL A 50 -1.32 -1.95 -7.37
C VAL A 50 -0.09 -1.16 -7.81
N ILE A 51 1.13 -1.67 -7.61
CA ILE A 51 2.36 -1.12 -8.19
C ILE A 51 2.20 -0.87 -9.71
N LYS A 52 1.68 -1.86 -10.44
CA LYS A 52 1.44 -1.75 -11.89
C LYS A 52 0.45 -0.64 -12.23
N ARG A 53 -0.59 -0.45 -11.43
CA ARG A 53 -1.55 0.65 -11.59
C ARG A 53 -0.89 2.00 -11.33
N ILE A 54 -0.22 2.15 -10.19
CA ILE A 54 0.44 3.40 -9.78
C ILE A 54 1.48 3.84 -10.82
N SER A 55 2.27 2.90 -11.36
CA SER A 55 3.28 3.21 -12.39
C SER A 55 2.70 3.76 -13.69
N LYS A 56 1.40 3.53 -13.95
CA LYS A 56 0.66 4.12 -15.07
C LYS A 56 0.10 5.51 -14.72
N LEU A 57 -0.29 5.73 -13.45
CA LEU A 57 -0.78 7.02 -12.97
C LEU A 57 0.35 8.05 -12.83
N ALA A 58 1.56 7.59 -12.48
CA ALA A 58 2.76 8.41 -12.35
C ALA A 58 3.81 8.10 -13.44
N PRO A 59 3.51 8.33 -14.74
CA PRO A 59 4.40 7.95 -15.84
C PRO A 59 5.72 8.74 -15.90
N ALA A 60 5.76 9.92 -15.31
CA ALA A 60 6.96 10.77 -15.17
C ALA A 60 7.47 10.85 -13.71
N GLY A 61 6.88 10.05 -12.81
CA GLY A 61 7.29 9.87 -11.43
C GLY A 61 8.03 8.54 -11.23
N ASN A 62 8.14 8.13 -9.98
CA ASN A 62 8.69 6.83 -9.63
C ASN A 62 7.83 6.12 -8.59
N VAL A 63 7.83 4.79 -8.62
CA VAL A 63 7.08 3.95 -7.69
C VAL A 63 8.05 3.01 -6.99
N VAL A 64 8.02 3.03 -5.68
CA VAL A 64 8.82 2.14 -4.86
C VAL A 64 7.91 1.25 -4.03
N GLY A 65 8.24 -0.02 -3.92
CA GLY A 65 7.51 -0.97 -3.10
C GLY A 65 8.41 -1.68 -2.09
N ILE A 66 7.87 -1.91 -0.88
CA ILE A 66 8.49 -2.73 0.17
C ILE A 66 7.53 -3.86 0.56
N ASP A 67 8.03 -5.09 0.58
CA ASP A 67 7.27 -6.27 1.05
C ASP A 67 8.23 -7.23 1.79
N PRO A 68 7.85 -7.81 2.94
CA PRO A 68 8.71 -8.73 3.68
C PRO A 68 8.84 -10.11 3.01
N SER A 69 7.89 -10.49 2.14
CA SER A 69 7.86 -11.80 1.49
C SER A 69 8.73 -11.84 0.24
N ARG A 70 9.73 -12.73 0.24
CA ARG A 70 10.55 -12.98 -0.95
C ARG A 70 9.70 -13.42 -2.14
N GLU A 71 8.72 -14.31 -1.91
CA GLU A 71 7.82 -14.80 -2.96
C GLU A 71 7.01 -13.66 -3.60
N MET A 72 6.48 -12.74 -2.79
CA MET A 72 5.74 -11.57 -3.29
C MET A 72 6.64 -10.65 -4.10
N VAL A 73 7.87 -10.40 -3.65
CA VAL A 73 8.84 -9.60 -4.40
C VAL A 73 9.14 -10.23 -5.76
N GLU A 74 9.35 -11.54 -5.84
CA GLU A 74 9.61 -12.24 -7.10
C GLU A 74 8.41 -12.17 -8.05
N GLN A 75 7.19 -12.41 -7.57
CA GLN A 75 5.96 -12.29 -8.36
C GLN A 75 5.73 -10.86 -8.86
N ALA A 76 5.90 -9.86 -7.98
CA ALA A 76 5.71 -8.47 -8.32
C ALA A 76 6.74 -7.98 -9.34
N ARG A 77 8.00 -8.41 -9.24
CA ARG A 77 9.04 -8.11 -10.22
C ARG A 77 8.71 -8.68 -11.60
N ALA A 78 8.25 -9.93 -11.68
CA ALA A 78 7.81 -10.52 -12.94
C ALA A 78 6.64 -9.73 -13.55
N ARG A 79 5.65 -9.32 -12.74
CA ARG A 79 4.48 -8.55 -13.17
C ARG A 79 4.82 -7.14 -13.67
N ASN A 80 5.87 -6.52 -13.11
CA ASN A 80 6.25 -5.14 -13.36
C ASN A 80 7.57 -5.01 -14.14
N ALA A 81 8.04 -6.07 -14.80
CA ALA A 81 9.36 -6.14 -15.43
C ALA A 81 9.68 -4.96 -16.36
N ILE A 82 8.73 -4.55 -17.21
CA ILE A 82 8.91 -3.41 -18.14
C ILE A 82 9.12 -2.09 -17.39
N ALA A 83 8.33 -1.84 -16.35
CA ALA A 83 8.43 -0.61 -15.55
C ALA A 83 9.72 -0.59 -14.71
N ILE A 84 10.18 -1.75 -14.24
CA ILE A 84 11.47 -1.91 -13.54
C ILE A 84 12.63 -1.67 -14.52
N GLN A 85 12.59 -2.27 -15.69
CA GLN A 85 13.62 -2.10 -16.72
C GLN A 85 13.76 -0.64 -17.17
N SER A 86 12.66 0.10 -17.20
CA SER A 86 12.67 1.55 -17.52
C SER A 86 13.07 2.44 -16.34
N GLY A 87 13.41 1.89 -15.18
CA GLY A 87 13.80 2.63 -13.97
C GLY A 87 12.68 3.32 -13.21
N ARG A 88 11.41 3.12 -13.61
CA ARG A 88 10.26 3.77 -12.97
C ARG A 88 9.72 3.04 -11.74
N VAL A 89 10.04 1.78 -11.59
CA VAL A 89 9.60 0.94 -10.46
C VAL A 89 10.81 0.30 -9.78
N ASP A 90 10.90 0.41 -8.47
CA ASP A 90 11.89 -0.25 -7.63
C ASP A 90 11.17 -1.07 -6.54
N LEU A 91 11.38 -2.39 -6.53
CA LEU A 91 10.75 -3.31 -5.59
C LEU A 91 11.80 -3.97 -4.72
N ARG A 92 11.67 -3.78 -3.41
CA ARG A 92 12.63 -4.27 -2.42
C ARG A 92 11.96 -5.18 -1.39
N ARG A 93 12.72 -6.15 -0.91
CA ARG A 93 12.36 -6.89 0.29
C ARG A 93 12.72 -6.07 1.52
N GLY A 94 11.77 -5.90 2.45
CA GLY A 94 12.01 -5.14 3.68
C GLY A 94 10.80 -5.09 4.59
N SER A 95 10.95 -4.46 5.76
CA SER A 95 9.90 -4.24 6.74
C SER A 95 9.52 -2.76 6.79
N VAL A 96 8.24 -2.49 7.09
CA VAL A 96 7.72 -1.14 7.33
C VAL A 96 8.35 -0.47 8.56
N GLU A 97 8.81 -1.24 9.52
CA GLU A 97 9.40 -0.73 10.77
C GLU A 97 10.75 -0.03 10.55
N ARG A 98 11.40 -0.28 9.41
CA ARG A 98 12.66 0.33 9.03
C ARG A 98 12.75 0.47 7.52
N LEU A 99 12.23 1.57 6.99
CA LEU A 99 12.25 1.87 5.56
C LEU A 99 13.63 2.38 5.13
N PRO A 100 14.27 1.77 4.12
CA PRO A 100 15.62 2.13 3.68
C PRO A 100 15.61 3.35 2.74
N PHE A 101 14.93 4.42 3.17
CA PHE A 101 14.79 5.67 2.40
C PHE A 101 15.08 6.87 3.29
N GLU A 102 15.53 7.94 2.68
CA GLU A 102 15.74 9.24 3.32
C GLU A 102 14.42 9.87 3.74
N ASP A 103 14.46 10.79 4.69
CA ASP A 103 13.34 11.60 5.09
C ASP A 103 12.79 12.40 3.90
N ASN A 104 11.48 12.62 3.86
CA ASN A 104 10.83 13.46 2.85
C ASN A 104 11.12 13.05 1.39
N THR A 105 11.11 11.75 1.10
CA THR A 105 11.38 11.19 -0.23
C THR A 105 10.13 11.11 -1.11
N PHE A 106 8.98 10.75 -0.53
CA PHE A 106 7.77 10.41 -1.28
C PHE A 106 6.68 11.48 -1.17
N ASP A 107 6.00 11.74 -2.28
CA ASP A 107 4.83 12.63 -2.30
C ASP A 107 3.59 11.92 -1.76
N LYS A 108 3.47 10.64 -2.01
CA LYS A 108 2.35 9.78 -1.59
C LYS A 108 2.87 8.46 -1.04
N ALA A 109 2.13 7.90 -0.07
CA ALA A 109 2.35 6.52 0.36
C ALA A 109 1.03 5.80 0.59
N LEU A 110 1.02 4.49 0.37
CA LEU A 110 -0.15 3.66 0.62
C LEU A 110 0.23 2.27 1.13
N ALA A 111 -0.75 1.66 1.80
CA ALA A 111 -0.71 0.25 2.18
C ALA A 111 -2.13 -0.33 2.02
N ILE A 112 -2.26 -1.49 1.36
CA ILE A 112 -3.54 -2.11 1.09
C ILE A 112 -3.56 -3.52 1.67
N ASN A 113 -4.52 -3.77 2.57
CA ASN A 113 -4.63 -5.03 3.30
C ASN A 113 -3.29 -5.50 3.92
N SER A 114 -2.49 -4.57 4.43
CA SER A 114 -1.13 -4.81 4.91
C SER A 114 -0.97 -4.46 6.38
N MET A 115 -1.48 -3.31 6.84
CA MET A 115 -1.24 -2.80 8.20
C MET A 115 -1.69 -3.77 9.31
N GLN A 116 -2.75 -4.53 9.11
CA GLN A 116 -3.29 -5.49 10.10
C GLN A 116 -2.32 -6.64 10.46
N VAL A 117 -1.27 -6.82 9.67
CA VAL A 117 -0.23 -7.84 9.93
C VAL A 117 1.12 -7.24 10.33
N TRP A 118 1.20 -5.93 10.51
CA TRP A 118 2.44 -5.29 10.98
C TRP A 118 2.63 -5.59 12.48
N PRO A 119 3.86 -5.84 12.93
CA PRO A 119 4.14 -6.08 14.35
C PRO A 119 3.76 -4.90 15.25
N ASP A 120 4.03 -3.67 14.80
CA ASP A 120 3.66 -2.42 15.44
C ASP A 120 3.14 -1.42 14.38
N ALA A 121 1.84 -1.22 14.36
CA ALA A 121 1.20 -0.32 13.39
C ALA A 121 1.63 1.13 13.55
N VAL A 122 1.77 1.62 14.80
CA VAL A 122 2.16 3.02 15.06
C VAL A 122 3.63 3.26 14.67
N ALA A 123 4.52 2.32 14.98
CA ALA A 123 5.92 2.41 14.56
C ALA A 123 6.04 2.38 13.02
N GLY A 124 5.34 1.49 12.34
CA GLY A 124 5.30 1.44 10.88
C GLY A 124 4.77 2.74 10.26
N LEU A 125 3.70 3.30 10.81
CA LEU A 125 3.14 4.58 10.36
C LEU A 125 4.08 5.76 10.61
N ARG A 126 4.84 5.76 11.71
CA ARG A 126 5.87 6.78 11.96
C ARG A 126 6.99 6.71 10.93
N GLU A 127 7.42 5.52 10.55
CA GLU A 127 8.41 5.33 9.47
C GLU A 127 7.85 5.80 8.11
N MET A 128 6.60 5.44 7.77
CA MET A 128 5.96 5.97 6.57
C MET A 128 5.88 7.50 6.61
N ARG A 129 5.52 8.09 7.76
CA ARG A 129 5.50 9.55 7.93
C ARG A 129 6.88 10.17 7.74
N ARG A 130 7.92 9.54 8.26
CA ARG A 130 9.31 10.02 8.10
C ARG A 130 9.66 10.20 6.63
N VAL A 131 9.37 9.18 5.81
CA VAL A 131 9.75 9.17 4.39
C VAL A 131 8.81 9.95 3.48
N ILE A 132 7.60 10.31 3.93
CA ILE A 132 6.68 11.19 3.19
C ILE A 132 7.12 12.64 3.34
N LYS A 133 7.05 13.44 2.27
CA LYS A 133 7.31 14.89 2.27
C LYS A 133 6.26 15.66 3.07
N SER A 134 6.58 16.85 3.56
CA SER A 134 5.59 17.78 4.09
C SER A 134 4.54 18.10 3.01
N GLY A 135 3.26 18.09 3.36
CA GLY A 135 2.14 18.18 2.43
C GLY A 135 1.78 16.86 1.75
N GLY A 136 2.60 15.83 1.88
CA GLY A 136 2.35 14.52 1.30
C GLY A 136 1.21 13.77 1.98
N LYS A 137 0.59 12.84 1.26
CA LYS A 137 -0.60 12.10 1.70
C LYS A 137 -0.29 10.63 1.94
N ILE A 138 -0.98 10.03 2.92
CA ILE A 138 -1.02 8.59 3.14
C ILE A 138 -2.44 8.05 2.97
N ALA A 139 -2.56 6.82 2.42
CA ALA A 139 -3.80 6.07 2.34
C ALA A 139 -3.61 4.63 2.82
N LEU A 140 -4.47 4.20 3.72
CA LEU A 140 -4.52 2.83 4.23
C LEU A 140 -5.84 2.20 3.81
N GLY A 141 -5.79 1.30 2.82
CA GLY A 141 -6.96 0.66 2.25
C GLY A 141 -7.19 -0.75 2.80
N PHE A 142 -8.44 -1.08 3.05
CA PHE A 142 -8.84 -2.38 3.59
C PHE A 142 -10.11 -2.88 2.91
N THR A 143 -10.08 -4.12 2.43
CA THR A 143 -11.31 -4.81 2.04
C THR A 143 -12.12 -5.22 3.27
N ARG A 144 -13.41 -5.48 3.11
CA ARG A 144 -14.29 -5.96 4.21
C ARG A 144 -13.77 -7.24 4.88
N TYR A 145 -12.98 -8.02 4.15
CA TYR A 145 -12.46 -9.33 4.63
C TYR A 145 -11.02 -9.25 5.14
N SER A 146 -10.47 -8.03 5.26
CA SER A 146 -9.09 -7.83 5.75
C SER A 146 -8.89 -8.21 7.21
N GLY A 147 -9.96 -8.25 8.01
CA GLY A 147 -9.89 -8.42 9.45
C GLY A 147 -9.52 -7.14 10.22
N GLN A 148 -9.25 -6.04 9.52
CA GLN A 148 -8.99 -4.74 10.14
C GLN A 148 -10.29 -4.09 10.56
N ALA A 149 -10.35 -3.55 11.79
CA ALA A 149 -11.43 -2.67 12.20
C ALA A 149 -11.20 -1.24 11.67
N ASN A 150 -12.27 -0.57 11.23
CA ASN A 150 -12.21 0.84 10.82
C ASN A 150 -12.14 1.79 12.03
N LYS A 151 -12.74 1.37 13.15
CA LYS A 151 -12.72 2.13 14.40
C LYS A 151 -11.29 2.27 14.92
N GLY A 152 -10.90 3.49 15.29
CA GLY A 152 -9.58 3.79 15.85
C GLY A 152 -8.48 4.06 14.80
N LEU A 153 -8.76 3.93 13.48
CA LEU A 153 -7.75 4.19 12.45
C LEU A 153 -7.31 5.65 12.39
N SER A 154 -8.24 6.59 12.51
CA SER A 154 -7.93 8.01 12.53
C SER A 154 -7.06 8.38 13.75
N GLU A 155 -7.37 7.80 14.90
CA GLU A 155 -6.61 7.96 16.13
C GLU A 155 -5.20 7.36 15.99
N THR A 156 -5.07 6.21 15.35
CA THR A 156 -3.78 5.55 15.09
C THR A 156 -2.91 6.39 14.18
N LEU A 157 -3.47 6.96 13.11
CA LEU A 157 -2.77 7.89 12.21
C LEU A 157 -2.34 9.17 12.96
N THR A 158 -3.22 9.72 13.80
CA THR A 158 -2.91 10.90 14.62
C THR A 158 -1.81 10.61 15.64
N ALA A 159 -1.83 9.44 16.28
CA ALA A 159 -0.78 8.99 17.22
C ALA A 159 0.58 8.80 16.52
N ALA A 160 0.58 8.48 15.22
CA ALA A 160 1.79 8.44 14.40
C ALA A 160 2.25 9.82 13.91
N GLY A 161 1.51 10.90 14.22
CA GLY A 161 1.85 12.29 13.92
C GLY A 161 1.28 12.82 12.60
N PHE A 162 0.39 12.08 11.94
CA PHE A 162 -0.36 12.60 10.79
C PHE A 162 -1.48 13.53 11.24
N THR A 163 -1.93 14.38 10.32
CA THR A 163 -3.02 15.34 10.54
C THR A 163 -4.14 15.11 9.54
N ARG A 164 -5.32 15.67 9.81
CA ARG A 164 -6.52 15.54 8.97
C ARG A 164 -6.91 14.09 8.71
N ALA A 165 -6.64 13.22 9.68
CA ALA A 165 -6.96 11.80 9.56
C ALA A 165 -8.49 11.60 9.53
N HIS A 166 -8.96 10.87 8.52
CA HIS A 166 -10.37 10.51 8.38
C HIS A 166 -10.51 9.16 7.67
N VAL A 167 -11.65 8.51 7.85
CA VAL A 167 -11.97 7.25 7.20
C VAL A 167 -13.14 7.48 6.24
N THR A 168 -13.02 6.94 5.04
CA THR A 168 -14.11 6.83 4.05
C THR A 168 -14.43 5.38 3.79
N GLU A 169 -15.69 5.05 3.54
CA GLU A 169 -16.19 3.68 3.39
C GLU A 169 -17.00 3.52 2.11
N THR A 170 -17.00 2.30 1.58
CA THR A 170 -17.85 1.85 0.49
C THR A 170 -18.44 0.47 0.83
N ASP A 171 -19.29 -0.04 -0.04
CA ASP A 171 -19.79 -1.42 0.02
C ASP A 171 -18.65 -2.47 -0.08
N ARG A 172 -17.48 -2.10 -0.56
CA ARG A 172 -16.33 -2.98 -0.82
C ARG A 172 -15.26 -2.95 0.26
N GLY A 173 -15.21 -1.90 1.06
CA GLY A 173 -14.20 -1.72 2.09
C GLY A 173 -14.11 -0.29 2.61
N PHE A 174 -13.02 0.04 3.25
CA PHE A 174 -12.77 1.37 3.81
C PHE A 174 -11.32 1.79 3.60
N CYS A 175 -11.09 3.10 3.63
CA CYS A 175 -9.77 3.71 3.48
C CYS A 175 -9.60 4.81 4.53
N ALA A 176 -8.51 4.77 5.27
CA ALA A 176 -8.07 5.86 6.13
C ALA A 176 -7.07 6.72 5.38
N LEU A 177 -7.31 8.02 5.38
CA LEU A 177 -6.50 9.04 4.70
C LEU A 177 -5.95 10.03 5.71
N ALA A 178 -4.75 10.53 5.51
CA ALA A 178 -4.16 11.60 6.32
C ALA A 178 -3.05 12.33 5.56
N ILE A 179 -2.57 13.43 6.15
CA ILE A 179 -1.56 14.31 5.57
C ILE A 179 -0.42 14.49 6.58
N LYS A 180 0.82 14.53 6.09
CA LYS A 180 1.96 15.03 6.85
C LYS A 180 2.05 16.54 6.68
N LEU A 181 1.93 17.31 7.76
CA LEU A 181 2.29 18.73 7.79
C LEU A 181 3.77 18.91 8.06
#